data_ae9091465f1e9ac7023279ab934f8a40
#
_entry.id   ae9091465f1e9ac7023279ab934f8a40
#
_cell.length_a   1.000
_cell.length_b   1.000
_cell.length_c   1.000
_cell.angle_alpha   90.00
_cell.angle_beta   90.00
_cell.angle_gamma   90.00
#
_symmetry.space_group_name_H-M   'P 1'
#
loop_
_entity.id
_entity.type
_entity.pdbx_description
1 polymer ?
#
loop_
_entity_poly.entity_id
_entity_poly.type
_entity_poly.pdbx_seq_one_letter_code
_entity_poly.pdbx_strand_id
1 'polypeptide(L)'
;LTLKDFDEISRKVPYICNLKPSGRYPMSVLHENGGIPAVLKAIESRLEPAHMTVTGKTITENLSGTPLVENDVIYPVSRPKNKEGGIAVLYGSLAPDGAVVKKSGVKPSMYQFTGRARVFHSMEDASYAVSNDRIRAGDVIVIRYEGPKGGPGMREMHMTTSLLVGRGMDESCALVTDGRFSGSTRGPCIGHISPEAA
;
A
#
# COMPACT_ATOMS: atom_id res chain seq x y z
N LEU A 1 -0.03 15.93 11.35
CA LEU A 1 -0.65 14.69 10.93
C LEU A 1 0.04 13.51 11.62
N THR A 2 -0.75 12.58 12.11
CA THR A 2 -0.33 11.34 12.76
C THR A 2 -0.70 10.15 11.89
N LEU A 3 -0.17 8.95 12.18
CA LEU A 3 -0.59 7.73 11.49
C LEU A 3 -2.10 7.45 11.66
N LYS A 4 -2.66 7.86 12.80
CA LYS A 4 -4.10 7.74 13.05
C LYS A 4 -4.93 8.57 12.06
N ASP A 5 -4.48 9.78 11.72
CA ASP A 5 -5.17 10.63 10.74
C ASP A 5 -5.20 9.94 9.35
N PHE A 6 -4.10 9.29 8.94
CA PHE A 6 -4.04 8.53 7.69
C PHE A 6 -4.98 7.32 7.70
N ASP A 7 -5.05 6.57 8.81
CA ASP A 7 -5.95 5.42 8.92
C ASP A 7 -7.42 5.86 8.89
N GLU A 8 -7.77 6.91 9.61
CA GLU A 8 -9.13 7.46 9.64
C GLU A 8 -9.59 7.97 8.26
N ILE A 9 -8.71 8.68 7.53
CA ILE A 9 -9.00 9.15 6.17
C ILE A 9 -9.17 7.95 5.23
N SER A 10 -8.25 6.97 5.32
CA SER A 10 -8.33 5.77 4.49
C SER A 10 -9.63 4.99 4.71
N ARG A 11 -10.14 4.92 5.94
CA ARG A 11 -11.44 4.29 6.23
C ARG A 11 -12.65 5.04 5.65
N LYS A 12 -12.52 6.36 5.47
CA LYS A 12 -13.61 7.23 5.00
C LYS A 12 -13.62 7.41 3.48
N VAL A 13 -12.46 7.38 2.85
CA VAL A 13 -12.32 7.62 1.41
C VAL A 13 -12.27 6.28 0.67
N PRO A 14 -13.25 5.99 -0.21
CA PRO A 14 -13.33 4.70 -0.87
C PRO A 14 -12.22 4.53 -1.92
N TYR A 15 -11.84 3.28 -2.17
CA TYR A 15 -10.94 2.93 -3.26
C TYR A 15 -11.73 2.79 -4.56
N ILE A 16 -11.53 3.75 -5.48
CA ILE A 16 -12.33 3.87 -6.72
C ILE A 16 -11.53 3.57 -7.99
N CYS A 17 -10.20 3.57 -7.96
CA CYS A 17 -9.39 3.38 -9.16
C CYS A 17 -9.08 1.90 -9.42
N ASN A 18 -9.32 1.41 -10.64
CA ASN A 18 -9.06 0.03 -11.02
C ASN A 18 -7.69 -0.14 -11.70
N LEU A 19 -6.64 0.34 -11.03
CA LEU A 19 -5.29 0.44 -11.60
C LEU A 19 -4.36 -0.67 -11.11
N LYS A 20 -3.46 -1.11 -11.99
CA LYS A 20 -2.37 -2.02 -11.63
C LYS A 20 -1.50 -1.43 -10.50
N PRO A 21 -0.95 -2.28 -9.62
CA PRO A 21 -0.97 -3.76 -9.63
C PRO A 21 -2.20 -4.39 -8.98
N SER A 22 -3.02 -3.61 -8.25
CA SER A 22 -4.20 -4.11 -7.52
C SER A 22 -5.48 -4.12 -8.36
N GLY A 23 -5.41 -3.61 -9.59
CA GLY A 23 -6.49 -3.54 -10.56
C GLY A 23 -6.07 -3.95 -11.97
N ARG A 24 -6.93 -3.65 -12.91
CA ARG A 24 -6.82 -4.13 -14.31
C ARG A 24 -5.98 -3.22 -15.19
N TYR A 25 -6.09 -1.90 -15.06
CA TYR A 25 -5.63 -0.92 -16.04
C TYR A 25 -4.26 -0.31 -15.69
N PRO A 26 -3.39 -0.01 -16.67
CA PRO A 26 -2.20 0.79 -16.46
C PRO A 26 -2.55 2.29 -16.28
N MET A 27 -1.57 3.08 -15.81
CA MET A 27 -1.75 4.53 -15.60
C MET A 27 -2.05 5.31 -16.91
N SER A 28 -1.59 4.83 -18.06
CA SER A 28 -1.92 5.44 -19.36
C SER A 28 -3.43 5.46 -19.62
N VAL A 29 -4.12 4.37 -19.29
CA VAL A 29 -5.59 4.30 -19.42
C VAL A 29 -6.29 5.27 -18.46
N LEU A 30 -5.75 5.48 -17.24
CA LEU A 30 -6.28 6.53 -16.37
C LEU A 30 -6.12 7.92 -17.00
N HIS A 31 -4.97 8.20 -17.61
CA HIS A 31 -4.73 9.46 -18.30
C HIS A 31 -5.75 9.71 -19.42
N GLU A 32 -6.03 8.69 -20.24
CA GLU A 32 -7.04 8.72 -21.30
C GLU A 32 -8.47 8.95 -20.77
N ASN A 33 -8.72 8.61 -19.50
CA ASN A 33 -9.99 8.80 -18.81
C ASN A 33 -10.02 10.08 -17.94
N GLY A 34 -9.20 11.08 -18.26
CA GLY A 34 -9.18 12.38 -17.59
C GLY A 34 -8.19 12.47 -16.42
N GLY A 35 -7.40 11.43 -16.17
CA GLY A 35 -6.28 11.45 -15.23
C GLY A 35 -6.66 11.74 -13.77
N ILE A 36 -5.71 12.32 -13.05
CA ILE A 36 -5.91 12.70 -11.64
C ILE A 36 -7.04 13.71 -11.46
N PRO A 37 -7.24 14.72 -12.34
CA PRO A 37 -8.40 15.61 -12.21
C PRO A 37 -9.74 14.86 -12.18
N ALA A 38 -9.92 13.86 -13.04
CA ALA A 38 -11.15 13.05 -13.04
C ALA A 38 -11.33 12.24 -11.75
N VAL A 39 -10.25 11.71 -11.19
CA VAL A 39 -10.28 11.02 -9.88
C VAL A 39 -10.68 11.99 -8.76
N LEU A 40 -10.08 13.19 -8.72
CA LEU A 40 -10.41 14.22 -7.73
C LEU A 40 -11.87 14.69 -7.90
N LYS A 41 -12.33 14.82 -9.13
CA LYS A 41 -13.74 15.15 -9.43
C LYS A 41 -14.71 14.08 -8.91
N ALA A 42 -14.36 12.81 -9.06
CA ALA A 42 -15.18 11.69 -8.58
C ALA A 42 -15.31 11.69 -7.03
N ILE A 43 -14.31 12.15 -6.31
CA ILE A 43 -14.32 12.25 -4.83
C ILE A 43 -14.52 13.68 -4.32
N GLU A 44 -14.93 14.62 -5.15
CA GLU A 44 -15.02 16.07 -4.81
C GLU A 44 -15.80 16.31 -3.51
N SER A 45 -16.85 15.55 -3.24
CA SER A 45 -17.64 15.63 -2.00
C SER A 45 -16.86 15.23 -0.73
N ARG A 46 -15.66 14.68 -0.86
CA ARG A 46 -14.78 14.29 0.24
C ARG A 46 -13.58 15.22 0.41
N LEU A 47 -13.46 16.22 -0.47
CA LEU A 47 -12.38 17.19 -0.45
C LEU A 47 -12.83 18.48 0.25
N GLU A 48 -11.85 19.24 0.70
CA GLU A 48 -12.05 20.59 1.25
C GLU A 48 -11.98 21.62 0.09
N PRO A 49 -13.10 22.01 -0.50
CA PRO A 49 -13.13 22.66 -1.81
C PRO A 49 -12.47 24.06 -1.84
N ALA A 50 -12.46 24.77 -0.70
CA ALA A 50 -11.91 26.11 -0.57
C ALA A 50 -10.39 26.16 -0.35
N HIS A 51 -9.73 25.01 -0.11
CA HIS A 51 -8.29 25.02 0.14
C HIS A 51 -7.50 25.42 -1.10
N MET A 52 -6.56 26.35 -0.90
CA MET A 52 -5.63 26.83 -1.91
C MET A 52 -4.63 25.72 -2.28
N THR A 53 -4.36 25.56 -3.55
CA THR A 53 -3.37 24.60 -4.07
C THR A 53 -2.12 25.28 -4.59
N VAL A 54 -1.13 24.50 -4.99
CA VAL A 54 0.13 25.00 -5.59
C VAL A 54 -0.07 25.78 -6.89
N THR A 55 -1.23 25.66 -7.53
CA THR A 55 -1.57 26.42 -8.75
C THR A 55 -1.99 27.88 -8.45
N GLY A 56 -2.08 28.29 -7.19
CA GLY A 56 -2.66 29.57 -6.79
C GLY A 56 -4.18 29.64 -6.93
N LYS A 57 -4.83 28.51 -7.13
CA LYS A 57 -6.30 28.36 -7.22
C LYS A 57 -6.77 27.37 -6.16
N THR A 58 -8.04 27.45 -5.78
CA THR A 58 -8.69 26.49 -4.91
C THR A 58 -8.87 25.13 -5.60
N ILE A 59 -9.21 24.10 -4.83
CA ILE A 59 -9.56 22.77 -5.38
C ILE A 59 -10.77 22.91 -6.34
N THR A 60 -11.81 23.63 -5.94
CA THR A 60 -13.00 23.88 -6.79
C THR A 60 -12.63 24.55 -8.11
N GLU A 61 -11.81 25.59 -8.09
CA GLU A 61 -11.38 26.29 -9.31
C GLU A 61 -10.56 25.38 -10.23
N ASN A 62 -9.67 24.53 -9.66
CA ASN A 62 -8.89 23.57 -10.44
C ASN A 62 -9.76 22.46 -11.06
N LEU A 63 -10.83 22.08 -10.41
CA LEU A 63 -11.77 21.07 -10.91
C LEU A 63 -12.91 21.65 -11.74
N SER A 64 -12.96 22.98 -11.88
CA SER A 64 -13.91 23.66 -12.75
C SER A 64 -13.73 23.22 -14.21
N GLY A 65 -14.79 22.73 -14.84
CA GLY A 65 -14.73 22.18 -16.20
C GLY A 65 -14.20 20.75 -16.32
N THR A 66 -13.73 20.13 -15.23
CA THR A 66 -13.39 18.71 -15.26
C THR A 66 -14.67 17.86 -15.30
N PRO A 67 -14.86 17.00 -16.32
CA PRO A 67 -16.04 16.15 -16.38
C PRO A 67 -16.01 15.08 -15.29
N LEU A 68 -17.18 14.72 -14.77
CA LEU A 68 -17.31 13.53 -13.95
C LEU A 68 -17.19 12.29 -14.85
N VAL A 69 -16.22 11.44 -14.56
CA VAL A 69 -15.99 10.17 -15.26
C VAL A 69 -16.33 9.02 -14.33
N GLU A 70 -17.29 8.19 -14.74
CA GLU A 70 -17.70 6.99 -14.03
C GLU A 70 -17.70 5.80 -14.99
N ASN A 71 -16.78 4.88 -14.82
CA ASN A 71 -16.63 3.70 -15.66
C ASN A 71 -15.88 2.57 -14.89
N ASP A 72 -15.33 1.60 -15.61
CA ASP A 72 -14.58 0.50 -15.00
C ASP A 72 -13.10 0.83 -14.71
N VAL A 73 -12.63 2.04 -15.05
CA VAL A 73 -11.31 2.60 -14.65
C VAL A 73 -11.45 3.43 -13.38
N ILE A 74 -12.46 4.31 -13.32
CA ILE A 74 -12.80 5.16 -12.18
C ILE A 74 -14.23 4.82 -11.77
N TYR A 75 -14.38 4.03 -10.70
CA TYR A 75 -15.71 3.64 -10.20
C TYR A 75 -16.40 4.82 -9.52
N PRO A 76 -17.74 4.93 -9.63
CA PRO A 76 -18.49 5.91 -8.85
C PRO A 76 -18.34 5.65 -7.34
N VAL A 77 -18.32 6.71 -6.54
CA VAL A 77 -18.25 6.64 -5.07
C VAL A 77 -19.41 5.85 -4.47
N SER A 78 -20.57 5.85 -5.12
CA SER A 78 -21.74 5.05 -4.73
C SER A 78 -21.56 3.54 -4.89
N ARG A 79 -20.63 3.11 -5.79
CA ARG A 79 -20.31 1.71 -6.05
C ARG A 79 -18.80 1.56 -6.24
N PRO A 80 -18.01 1.81 -5.19
CA PRO A 80 -16.55 1.80 -5.27
C PRO A 80 -16.00 0.38 -5.43
N LYS A 81 -14.75 0.26 -5.85
CA LYS A 81 -14.02 -1.02 -5.87
C LYS A 81 -13.86 -1.60 -4.46
N ASN A 82 -13.61 -0.73 -3.48
CA ASN A 82 -13.65 -1.05 -2.05
C ASN A 82 -14.23 0.15 -1.29
N LYS A 83 -15.03 -0.11 -0.25
CA LYS A 83 -15.63 0.93 0.59
C LYS A 83 -14.61 1.74 1.38
N GLU A 84 -13.45 1.14 1.66
CA GLU A 84 -12.32 1.77 2.34
C GLU A 84 -11.15 1.97 1.37
N GLY A 85 -10.23 2.85 1.73
CA GLY A 85 -9.00 3.11 0.99
C GLY A 85 -8.03 1.93 0.94
N GLY A 86 -6.96 2.11 0.18
CA GLY A 86 -5.98 1.07 -0.11
C GLY A 86 -4.88 0.88 0.95
N ILE A 87 -4.85 1.71 1.99
CA ILE A 87 -3.84 1.69 3.06
C ILE A 87 -4.52 1.42 4.40
N ALA A 88 -3.88 0.64 5.27
CA ALA A 88 -4.26 0.50 6.66
C ALA A 88 -3.05 0.65 7.58
N VAL A 89 -3.26 1.24 8.76
CA VAL A 89 -2.26 1.30 9.82
C VAL A 89 -2.56 0.19 10.82
N LEU A 90 -1.54 -0.56 11.18
CA LEU A 90 -1.62 -1.69 12.10
C LEU A 90 -0.84 -1.39 13.37
N TYR A 91 -1.34 -1.90 14.49
CA TYR A 91 -0.71 -1.79 15.80
C TYR A 91 -0.64 -3.17 16.46
N GLY A 92 0.39 -3.40 17.24
CA GLY A 92 0.56 -4.64 17.99
C GLY A 92 1.87 -4.68 18.75
N SER A 93 2.15 -5.79 19.43
CA SER A 93 3.37 -5.94 20.22
C SER A 93 4.67 -5.78 19.42
N LEU A 94 4.67 -6.11 18.14
CA LEU A 94 5.80 -5.90 17.24
C LEU A 94 5.85 -4.48 16.66
N ALA A 95 4.74 -3.77 16.64
CA ALA A 95 4.60 -2.42 16.09
C ALA A 95 3.76 -1.53 17.02
N PRO A 96 4.23 -1.25 18.25
CA PRO A 96 3.48 -0.43 19.20
C PRO A 96 3.27 1.01 18.71
N ASP A 97 4.20 1.56 17.93
CA ASP A 97 4.11 2.89 17.33
C ASP A 97 3.52 2.88 15.91
N GLY A 98 3.11 1.71 15.45
CA GLY A 98 2.42 1.51 14.18
C GLY A 98 3.25 0.85 13.09
N ALA A 99 2.55 0.35 12.09
CA ALA A 99 3.07 -0.19 10.85
C ALA A 99 2.06 0.05 9.73
N VAL A 100 2.49 -0.04 8.47
CA VAL A 100 1.63 0.26 7.32
C VAL A 100 1.53 -0.94 6.40
N VAL A 101 0.32 -1.24 5.96
CA VAL A 101 0.06 -2.25 4.95
C VAL A 101 -0.73 -1.65 3.78
N LYS A 102 -0.35 -2.03 2.56
CA LYS A 102 -1.14 -1.77 1.35
C LYS A 102 -2.27 -2.78 1.28
N LYS A 103 -3.38 -2.51 1.96
CA LYS A 103 -4.57 -3.37 2.05
C LYS A 103 -5.09 -3.79 0.67
N SER A 104 -5.03 -2.88 -0.31
CA SER A 104 -5.46 -3.16 -1.69
C SER A 104 -4.65 -4.22 -2.42
N GLY A 105 -3.46 -4.56 -1.93
CA GLY A 105 -2.59 -5.61 -2.47
C GLY A 105 -2.71 -6.96 -1.75
N VAL A 106 -3.49 -7.03 -0.68
CA VAL A 106 -3.66 -8.24 0.16
C VAL A 106 -4.98 -8.91 -0.18
N LYS A 107 -4.97 -10.21 -0.43
CA LYS A 107 -6.22 -10.98 -0.60
C LYS A 107 -6.97 -11.12 0.71
N PRO A 108 -8.32 -11.13 0.70
CA PRO A 108 -9.12 -11.29 1.91
C PRO A 108 -8.77 -12.54 2.75
N SER A 109 -8.37 -13.64 2.09
CA SER A 109 -7.91 -14.87 2.76
C SER A 109 -6.65 -14.68 3.61
N MET A 110 -5.88 -13.62 3.36
CA MET A 110 -4.63 -13.29 4.06
C MET A 110 -4.78 -12.15 5.07
N TYR A 111 -6.00 -11.65 5.33
CA TYR A 111 -6.24 -10.63 6.36
C TYR A 111 -6.02 -11.15 7.78
N GLN A 112 -6.15 -12.46 7.96
CA GLN A 112 -5.75 -13.15 9.19
C GLN A 112 -4.72 -14.21 8.81
N PHE A 113 -3.51 -14.05 9.31
CA PHE A 113 -2.41 -14.95 9.01
C PHE A 113 -1.59 -15.21 10.27
N THR A 114 -1.30 -16.47 10.51
CA THR A 114 -0.42 -16.91 11.58
C THR A 114 0.63 -17.83 10.99
N GLY A 115 1.88 -17.60 11.34
CA GLY A 115 2.98 -18.33 10.75
C GLY A 115 4.24 -18.34 11.60
N ARG A 116 5.19 -19.18 11.22
CA ARG A 116 6.50 -19.26 11.86
C ARG A 116 7.35 -18.07 11.42
N ALA A 117 7.88 -17.30 12.36
CA ALA A 117 8.80 -16.20 12.07
C ALA A 117 10.16 -16.72 11.57
N ARG A 118 10.59 -16.19 10.43
CA ARG A 118 11.92 -16.39 9.84
C ARG A 118 12.62 -15.04 9.82
N VAL A 119 13.52 -14.81 10.77
CA VAL A 119 14.13 -13.51 11.02
C VAL A 119 15.44 -13.38 10.24
N PHE A 120 15.58 -12.25 9.54
CA PHE A 120 16.75 -11.87 8.76
C PHE A 120 17.18 -10.44 9.13
N HIS A 121 18.48 -10.15 8.96
CA HIS A 121 19.07 -8.87 9.32
C HIS A 121 19.34 -7.98 8.11
N SER A 122 19.00 -8.46 6.93
CA SER A 122 19.08 -7.71 5.67
C SER A 122 18.09 -8.25 4.65
N MET A 123 17.76 -7.42 3.65
CA MET A 123 16.97 -7.84 2.49
C MET A 123 17.71 -8.92 1.69
N GLU A 124 19.02 -8.83 1.60
CA GLU A 124 19.90 -9.76 0.89
C GLU A 124 19.80 -11.18 1.47
N ASP A 125 19.91 -11.31 2.79
CA ASP A 125 19.81 -12.61 3.48
C ASP A 125 18.42 -13.24 3.29
N ALA A 126 17.37 -12.42 3.40
CA ALA A 126 15.99 -12.87 3.17
C ALA A 126 15.80 -13.32 1.72
N SER A 127 16.29 -12.53 0.76
CA SER A 127 16.22 -12.86 -0.67
C SER A 127 17.00 -14.14 -1.01
N TYR A 128 18.17 -14.31 -0.42
CA TYR A 128 18.94 -15.55 -0.53
C TYR A 128 18.15 -16.75 0.01
N ALA A 129 17.51 -16.59 1.17
CA ALA A 129 16.71 -17.66 1.77
C ALA A 129 15.49 -18.04 0.90
N VAL A 130 14.82 -17.05 0.30
CA VAL A 130 13.71 -17.29 -0.66
C VAL A 130 14.24 -18.03 -1.90
N SER A 131 15.35 -17.58 -2.48
CA SER A 131 15.93 -18.16 -3.69
C SER A 131 16.41 -19.60 -3.51
N ASN A 132 16.82 -19.98 -2.30
CA ASN A 132 17.39 -21.29 -1.98
C ASN A 132 16.42 -22.22 -1.23
N ASP A 133 15.11 -22.05 -1.42
CA ASP A 133 14.06 -22.92 -0.85
C ASP A 133 14.09 -23.05 0.69
N ARG A 134 14.61 -22.02 1.39
CA ARG A 134 14.64 -21.99 2.86
C ARG A 134 13.39 -21.38 3.47
N ILE A 135 12.51 -20.80 2.65
CA ILE A 135 11.19 -20.27 3.02
C ILE A 135 10.13 -21.25 2.54
N ARG A 136 9.11 -21.46 3.35
CA ARG A 136 8.01 -22.37 3.07
C ARG A 136 6.67 -21.67 3.23
N ALA A 137 5.64 -22.18 2.59
CA ALA A 137 4.28 -21.72 2.82
C ALA A 137 3.96 -21.77 4.33
N GLY A 138 3.34 -20.73 4.84
CA GLY A 138 3.09 -20.53 6.26
C GLY A 138 4.18 -19.77 7.02
N ASP A 139 5.30 -19.42 6.40
CA ASP A 139 6.32 -18.61 7.06
C ASP A 139 5.96 -17.11 7.06
N VAL A 140 6.35 -16.42 8.13
CA VAL A 140 6.40 -14.95 8.23
C VAL A 140 7.85 -14.51 8.13
N ILE A 141 8.22 -13.87 7.03
CA ILE A 141 9.57 -13.35 6.80
C ILE A 141 9.68 -12.03 7.55
N VAL A 142 10.62 -11.93 8.47
CA VAL A 142 10.89 -10.73 9.27
C VAL A 142 12.25 -10.18 8.86
N ILE A 143 12.25 -9.00 8.23
CA ILE A 143 13.49 -8.31 7.84
C ILE A 143 13.63 -7.08 8.71
N ARG A 144 14.72 -6.97 9.45
CA ARG A 144 15.01 -5.89 10.38
C ARG A 144 16.31 -5.19 10.04
N TYR A 145 16.51 -3.99 10.61
CA TYR A 145 17.67 -3.11 10.36
C TYR A 145 17.68 -2.51 8.95
N GLU A 146 16.52 -2.33 8.36
CA GLU A 146 16.35 -1.71 7.03
C GLU A 146 15.66 -0.33 7.09
N GLY A 147 15.32 0.12 8.28
CA GLY A 147 14.74 1.43 8.54
C GLY A 147 15.78 2.56 8.62
N PRO A 148 15.34 3.82 8.80
CA PRO A 148 16.23 4.98 8.81
C PRO A 148 17.10 5.09 10.06
N LYS A 149 16.76 4.46 11.18
CA LYS A 149 17.43 4.62 12.45
C LYS A 149 18.62 3.65 12.62
N GLY A 150 18.42 2.39 12.35
CA GLY A 150 19.44 1.35 12.54
C GLY A 150 19.94 0.73 11.23
N GLY A 151 19.45 1.17 10.12
CA GLY A 151 19.74 0.64 8.80
C GLY A 151 20.22 1.71 7.81
N PRO A 152 20.30 1.33 6.53
CA PRO A 152 20.76 2.21 5.46
C PRO A 152 19.74 3.28 5.02
N GLY A 153 18.64 3.43 5.74
CA GLY A 153 17.67 4.49 5.51
C GLY A 153 16.43 4.09 4.72
N MET A 154 15.51 3.38 5.32
CA MET A 154 14.19 3.04 4.78
C MET A 154 14.27 2.35 3.39
N ARG A 155 15.05 1.30 3.30
CA ARG A 155 15.22 0.52 2.06
C ARG A 155 13.89 -0.13 1.63
N GLU A 156 13.71 -0.22 0.32
CA GLU A 156 12.58 -0.90 -0.29
C GLU A 156 12.85 -2.40 -0.46
N MET A 157 11.94 -3.24 0.03
CA MET A 157 12.07 -4.71 0.00
C MET A 157 11.68 -5.32 -1.35
N HIS A 158 11.98 -4.64 -2.46
CA HIS A 158 11.55 -5.03 -3.80
C HIS A 158 12.09 -6.40 -4.22
N MET A 159 13.36 -6.69 -3.94
CA MET A 159 13.98 -7.97 -4.33
C MET A 159 13.26 -9.14 -3.67
N THR A 160 13.08 -9.12 -2.36
CA THR A 160 12.42 -10.20 -1.62
C THR A 160 10.96 -10.38 -2.06
N THR A 161 10.21 -9.28 -2.24
CA THR A 161 8.80 -9.36 -2.69
C THR A 161 8.68 -9.90 -4.11
N SER A 162 9.58 -9.52 -5.01
CA SER A 162 9.59 -10.03 -6.39
C SER A 162 9.89 -11.53 -6.45
N LEU A 163 10.82 -12.01 -5.63
CA LEU A 163 11.14 -13.43 -5.51
C LEU A 163 9.96 -14.23 -4.96
N LEU A 164 9.26 -13.72 -3.93
CA LEU A 164 8.06 -14.36 -3.38
C LEU A 164 6.96 -14.49 -4.43
N VAL A 165 6.68 -13.42 -5.17
CA VAL A 165 5.71 -13.43 -6.29
C VAL A 165 6.14 -14.40 -7.37
N GLY A 166 7.41 -14.37 -7.78
CA GLY A 166 7.97 -15.25 -8.80
C GLY A 166 7.86 -16.75 -8.44
N ARG A 167 7.82 -17.06 -7.15
CA ARG A 167 7.63 -18.42 -6.61
C ARG A 167 6.17 -18.76 -6.28
N GLY A 168 5.24 -17.84 -6.49
CA GLY A 168 3.83 -18.02 -6.14
C GLY A 168 3.57 -18.10 -4.63
N MET A 169 4.43 -17.47 -3.82
CA MET A 169 4.37 -17.51 -2.35
C MET A 169 3.74 -16.25 -1.72
N ASP A 170 3.38 -15.27 -2.52
CA ASP A 170 2.76 -14.02 -2.09
C ASP A 170 1.37 -14.17 -1.46
N GLU A 171 0.77 -15.36 -1.58
CA GLU A 171 -0.51 -15.72 -0.97
C GLU A 171 -0.39 -16.79 0.12
N SER A 172 0.82 -17.20 0.46
CA SER A 172 1.08 -18.23 1.45
C SER A 172 2.15 -17.87 2.48
N CYS A 173 2.81 -16.73 2.30
CA CYS A 173 3.79 -16.16 3.23
C CYS A 173 3.43 -14.70 3.52
N ALA A 174 3.80 -14.21 4.71
CA ALA A 174 3.78 -12.79 5.04
C ALA A 174 5.21 -12.25 5.12
N LEU A 175 5.37 -10.92 4.88
CA LEU A 175 6.63 -10.24 5.04
C LEU A 175 6.44 -8.99 5.89
N VAL A 176 7.28 -8.80 6.90
CA VAL A 176 7.26 -7.66 7.82
C VAL A 176 8.64 -7.04 7.92
N THR A 177 8.74 -5.71 7.99
CA THR A 177 10.01 -4.99 8.01
C THR A 177 9.88 -3.59 8.62
N ASP A 178 10.96 -3.10 9.22
CA ASP A 178 11.16 -1.69 9.57
C ASP A 178 11.56 -0.81 8.35
N GLY A 179 11.88 -1.44 7.23
CA GLY A 179 12.01 -0.79 5.92
C GLY A 179 10.65 -0.49 5.28
N ARG A 180 10.61 -0.35 3.96
CA ARG A 180 9.39 0.00 3.21
C ARG A 180 9.10 -0.93 2.03
N PHE A 181 7.90 -0.78 1.49
CA PHE A 181 7.45 -1.46 0.28
C PHE A 181 7.05 -0.47 -0.81
N SER A 182 7.15 -0.90 -2.06
CA SER A 182 6.69 -0.12 -3.20
C SER A 182 5.17 -0.22 -3.41
N GLY A 183 4.64 0.70 -4.20
CA GLY A 183 3.26 0.63 -4.68
C GLY A 183 2.95 -0.61 -5.52
N SER A 184 3.94 -1.29 -6.09
CA SER A 184 3.78 -2.51 -6.88
C SER A 184 3.67 -3.78 -6.05
N THR A 185 3.90 -3.70 -4.74
CA THR A 185 3.90 -4.85 -3.82
C THR A 185 2.54 -5.55 -3.77
N ARG A 186 2.58 -6.88 -3.76
CA ARG A 186 1.44 -7.79 -3.55
C ARG A 186 1.66 -8.65 -2.33
N GLY A 187 0.57 -9.19 -1.78
CA GLY A 187 0.60 -10.04 -0.60
C GLY A 187 0.61 -9.26 0.72
N PRO A 188 0.60 -9.96 1.86
CA PRO A 188 0.59 -9.37 3.20
C PRO A 188 1.99 -8.87 3.58
N CYS A 189 2.36 -7.71 3.03
CA CYS A 189 3.62 -7.02 3.26
C CYS A 189 3.39 -5.82 4.17
N ILE A 190 3.91 -5.88 5.40
CA ILE A 190 3.74 -4.88 6.45
C ILE A 190 5.08 -4.17 6.64
N GLY A 191 5.12 -2.90 6.28
CA GLY A 191 6.32 -2.06 6.36
C GLY A 191 6.22 -0.96 7.41
N HIS A 192 7.27 -0.18 7.52
CA HIS A 192 7.35 0.94 8.46
C HIS A 192 7.07 0.51 9.90
N ILE A 193 7.46 -0.71 10.28
CA ILE A 193 7.28 -1.20 11.66
C ILE A 193 8.04 -0.30 12.62
N SER A 194 7.34 0.24 13.60
CA SER A 194 7.88 1.19 14.55
C SER A 194 7.55 0.78 16.00
N PRO A 195 8.52 0.94 16.95
CA PRO A 195 9.89 1.38 16.72
C PRO A 195 10.70 0.41 15.87
N GLU A 196 11.74 0.93 15.19
CA GLU A 196 12.68 0.12 14.43
C GLU A 196 13.48 -0.83 15.32
N ALA A 197 14.05 -1.89 14.73
CA ALA A 197 14.83 -2.89 15.44
C ALA A 197 16.24 -2.42 15.90
N ALA A 198 16.58 -1.15 15.70
CA ALA A 198 17.89 -0.56 16.04
C ALA A 198 18.04 -0.25 17.53
#